data_11c32dd809310eece5f7a4be2385733b
#
_entry.id   11c32dd809310eece5f7a4be2385733b
#
_cell.length_a   1.000
_cell.length_b   1.000
_cell.length_c   1.000
_cell.angle_alpha   90.00
_cell.angle_beta   90.00
_cell.angle_gamma   90.00
#
_symmetry.space_group_name_H-M   'P 1'
#
loop_
_entity.id
_entity.type
_entity.pdbx_description
1 polymer ?
#
loop_
_entity_poly.entity_id
_entity_poly.type
_entity_poly.pdbx_seq_one_letter_code
_entity_poly.pdbx_strand_id
1 'polypeptide(L)'
;MSQTHDLKTWPVYFDAVKRGEKTFEVRRDDRGFQKGDKLRLLRTREDKPHIVEHGYAIGAGPSHIIDKVITYVLTGGQFGIEPGYVVLGLGDPQ
;
A
#
# COMPACT_ATOMS: atom_id res chain seq x y z
N MET A 1 19.24 -1.30 -4.46
CA MET A 1 18.63 -2.14 -3.41
C MET A 1 17.19 -1.72 -3.19
N SER A 2 16.32 -2.68 -2.96
CA SER A 2 14.92 -2.36 -2.70
C SER A 2 14.73 -1.91 -1.26
N GLN A 3 13.72 -1.09 -1.06
CA GLN A 3 13.31 -0.63 0.26
C GLN A 3 11.97 -1.26 0.62
N THR A 4 11.64 -1.24 1.89
CA THR A 4 10.32 -1.64 2.38
C THR A 4 9.63 -0.41 2.94
N HIS A 5 8.41 -0.17 2.48
CA HIS A 5 7.61 0.97 2.91
C HIS A 5 6.37 0.48 3.65
N ASP A 6 6.18 0.98 4.86
CA ASP A 6 4.96 0.71 5.61
C ASP A 6 3.92 1.76 5.25
N LEU A 7 2.76 1.31 4.78
CA LEU A 7 1.70 2.20 4.31
C LEU A 7 0.41 1.95 5.06
N LYS A 8 -0.06 2.95 5.77
CA LYS A 8 -1.38 2.90 6.39
C LYS A 8 -2.44 2.84 5.30
N THR A 9 -3.32 1.88 5.39
CA THR A 9 -4.29 1.59 4.33
C THR A 9 -5.69 1.49 4.93
N TRP A 10 -6.62 2.27 4.39
CA TRP A 10 -8.01 2.26 4.84
C TRP A 10 -8.59 0.85 4.67
N PRO A 11 -9.47 0.42 5.59
CA PRO A 11 -10.01 -0.93 5.55
C PRO A 11 -10.65 -1.32 4.23
N VAL A 12 -11.41 -0.41 3.60
CA VAL A 12 -12.08 -0.72 2.34
C VAL A 12 -11.07 -1.05 1.24
N TYR A 13 -9.95 -0.35 1.20
CA TYR A 13 -8.91 -0.59 0.19
C TYR A 13 -8.04 -1.78 0.57
N PHE A 14 -7.72 -1.90 1.86
CA PHE A 14 -6.97 -3.05 2.35
C PHE A 14 -7.69 -4.36 2.01
N ASP A 15 -8.98 -4.40 2.30
CA ASP A 15 -9.77 -5.61 2.07
C ASP A 15 -9.89 -5.90 0.57
N ALA A 16 -9.98 -4.88 -0.27
CA ALA A 16 -10.00 -5.06 -1.72
C ALA A 16 -8.68 -5.64 -2.24
N VAL A 17 -7.55 -5.19 -1.69
CA VAL A 17 -6.25 -5.78 -2.05
C VAL A 17 -6.18 -7.23 -1.58
N LYS A 18 -6.65 -7.49 -0.37
CA LYS A 18 -6.63 -8.84 0.20
C LYS A 18 -7.43 -9.82 -0.64
N ARG A 19 -8.57 -9.37 -1.19
CA ARG A 19 -9.41 -10.21 -2.05
C ARG A 19 -8.83 -10.41 -3.46
N GLY A 20 -7.77 -9.66 -3.80
CA GLY A 20 -7.22 -9.67 -5.15
C GLY A 20 -7.99 -8.80 -6.14
N GLU A 21 -8.97 -8.05 -5.65
CA GLU A 21 -9.79 -7.18 -6.48
C GLU A 21 -9.08 -5.89 -6.86
N LYS A 22 -8.27 -5.36 -5.94
CA LYS A 22 -7.51 -4.15 -6.15
C LYS A 22 -6.03 -4.52 -6.24
N THR A 23 -5.41 -4.24 -7.39
CA THR A 23 -4.03 -4.64 -7.68
C THR A 23 -3.10 -3.45 -7.84
N PHE A 24 -3.43 -2.33 -7.25
CA PHE A 24 -2.65 -1.09 -7.35
C PHE A 24 -2.87 -0.24 -6.11
N GLU A 25 -1.95 0.70 -5.89
CA GLU A 25 -2.08 1.74 -4.86
C GLU A 25 -1.87 3.09 -5.50
N VAL A 26 -2.63 4.09 -5.06
CA VAL A 26 -2.42 5.48 -5.46
C VAL A 26 -1.89 6.20 -4.24
N ARG A 27 -0.70 6.78 -4.36
CA ARG A 27 -0.04 7.42 -3.22
C ARG A 27 0.62 8.73 -3.65
N ARG A 28 0.75 9.65 -2.68
CA ARG A 28 1.66 10.77 -2.85
C ARG A 28 3.08 10.20 -2.87
N ASP A 29 3.89 10.65 -3.82
CA ASP A 29 5.25 10.14 -3.96
C ASP A 29 6.19 10.94 -3.04
N ASP A 30 6.05 10.72 -1.75
CA ASP A 30 6.86 11.38 -0.73
C ASP A 30 8.02 10.51 -0.24
N ARG A 31 8.19 9.34 -0.84
CA ARG A 31 9.19 8.36 -0.40
C ARG A 31 10.09 7.88 -1.52
N GLY A 32 9.88 8.34 -2.74
CA GLY A 32 10.66 7.86 -3.87
C GLY A 32 10.40 6.40 -4.19
N PHE A 33 9.13 6.01 -4.29
CA PHE A 33 8.76 4.63 -4.61
C PHE A 33 9.38 4.16 -5.91
N GLN A 34 9.93 2.95 -5.91
CA GLN A 34 10.58 2.37 -7.08
C GLN A 34 10.10 0.95 -7.33
N LYS A 35 10.10 0.56 -8.61
CA LYS A 35 9.81 -0.83 -8.97
C LYS A 35 10.76 -1.76 -8.21
N GLY A 36 10.22 -2.82 -7.64
CA GLY A 36 10.98 -3.77 -6.84
C GLY A 36 10.95 -3.49 -5.35
N ASP A 37 10.52 -2.30 -4.95
CA ASP A 37 10.36 -2.01 -3.54
C ASP A 37 9.23 -2.84 -2.95
N LYS A 38 9.34 -3.16 -1.67
CA LYS A 38 8.31 -3.90 -0.95
C LYS A 38 7.38 -2.92 -0.25
N LEU A 39 6.11 -3.27 -0.23
CA LEU A 39 5.09 -2.52 0.49
C LEU A 39 4.50 -3.40 1.56
N ARG A 40 4.42 -2.86 2.76
CA ARG A 40 3.67 -3.50 3.84
C ARG A 40 2.45 -2.66 4.11
N LEU A 41 1.30 -3.17 3.70
CA LEU A 41 0.03 -2.47 3.89
C LEU A 41 -0.49 -2.78 5.27
N LEU A 42 -0.78 -1.74 6.03
CA LEU A 42 -1.23 -1.85 7.43
C LEU A 42 -2.68 -1.40 7.49
N ARG A 43 -3.56 -2.31 7.85
CA ARG A 43 -4.99 -2.00 7.94
C ARG A 43 -5.23 -1.02 9.09
N THR A 44 -5.86 0.10 8.79
CA THR A 44 -6.21 1.08 9.81
C THR A 44 -7.60 0.79 10.39
N ARG A 45 -7.96 1.51 11.44
CA ARG A 45 -9.29 1.41 12.04
C ARG A 45 -10.28 2.16 11.17
N GLU A 46 -11.50 1.65 11.08
CA GLU A 46 -12.54 2.30 10.27
C GLU A 46 -12.92 3.66 10.82
N ASP A 47 -12.97 3.78 12.13
CA ASP A 47 -13.34 5.04 12.79
C ASP A 47 -12.16 6.02 12.92
N LYS A 48 -10.94 5.52 12.74
CA LYS A 48 -9.73 6.33 12.89
C LYS A 48 -8.69 5.89 11.86
N PRO A 49 -8.80 6.39 10.63
CA PRO A 49 -7.98 5.87 9.53
C PRO A 49 -6.50 6.18 9.65
N HIS A 50 -6.08 6.97 10.63
CA HIS A 50 -4.67 7.23 10.88
C HIS A 50 -4.07 6.27 11.94
N ILE A 51 -4.90 5.41 12.53
CA ILE A 51 -4.47 4.47 13.56
C ILE A 51 -4.53 3.05 13.01
N VAL A 52 -3.41 2.35 13.10
CA VAL A 52 -3.32 0.95 12.66
C VAL A 52 -4.14 0.07 13.61
N GLU A 53 -4.77 -0.97 13.07
CA GLU A 53 -5.53 -1.92 13.86
C GLU A 53 -4.72 -2.43 15.04
N HIS A 54 -5.37 -2.51 16.19
CA HIS A 54 -4.71 -2.90 17.41
C HIS A 54 -4.05 -4.28 17.32
N GLY A 55 -4.70 -5.21 16.66
CA GLY A 55 -4.16 -6.55 16.51
C GLY A 55 -2.81 -6.57 15.80
N TYR A 56 -2.59 -5.63 14.89
CA TYR A 56 -1.29 -5.51 14.25
C TYR A 56 -0.22 -5.12 15.28
N ALA A 57 -0.51 -4.12 16.11
CA ALA A 57 0.48 -3.56 17.04
C ALA A 57 0.98 -4.59 18.04
N ILE A 58 0.18 -5.58 18.36
CA ILE A 58 0.58 -6.64 19.29
C ILE A 58 0.87 -7.95 18.59
N GLY A 59 1.09 -7.89 17.28
CA GLY A 59 1.45 -9.08 16.53
C GLY A 59 0.32 -10.09 16.37
N ALA A 60 -0.92 -9.63 16.38
CA ALA A 60 -2.07 -10.51 16.28
C ALA A 60 -2.20 -11.17 14.92
N GLY A 61 -1.33 -10.81 14.02
CA GLY A 61 -1.18 -11.64 12.88
C GLY A 61 -1.42 -11.00 11.54
N PRO A 62 -1.31 -11.86 10.55
CA PRO A 62 -1.25 -11.44 9.15
C PRO A 62 -2.56 -10.90 8.59
N SER A 63 -3.66 -11.06 9.29
CA SER A 63 -4.94 -10.56 8.79
C SER A 63 -5.00 -9.04 8.69
N HIS A 64 -4.07 -8.34 9.32
CA HIS A 64 -4.02 -6.87 9.31
C HIS A 64 -2.78 -6.34 8.60
N ILE A 65 -2.05 -7.22 7.95
CA ILE A 65 -0.85 -6.86 7.20
C ILE A 65 -0.89 -7.58 5.85
N ILE A 66 -0.60 -6.86 4.78
CA ILE A 66 -0.41 -7.47 3.46
C ILE A 66 0.93 -7.02 2.94
N ASP A 67 1.76 -7.99 2.53
CA ASP A 67 3.03 -7.69 1.88
C ASP A 67 2.85 -7.78 0.37
N LYS A 68 3.30 -6.74 -0.33
CA LYS A 68 3.27 -6.66 -1.79
C LYS A 68 4.62 -6.17 -2.29
N VAL A 69 4.85 -6.31 -3.58
CA VAL A 69 6.02 -5.74 -4.23
C VAL A 69 5.54 -4.82 -5.34
N ILE A 70 6.23 -3.70 -5.53
CA ILE A 70 5.90 -2.75 -6.59
C ILE A 70 6.37 -3.35 -7.93
N THR A 71 5.42 -3.59 -8.83
CA THR A 71 5.72 -4.14 -10.16
C THR A 71 5.85 -3.06 -11.21
N TYR A 72 5.26 -1.89 -10.99
CA TYR A 72 5.30 -0.78 -11.92
C TYR A 72 5.02 0.51 -11.17
N VAL A 73 5.64 1.60 -11.60
CA VAL A 73 5.38 2.94 -11.05
C VAL A 73 4.93 3.83 -12.19
N LEU A 74 3.70 4.33 -12.13
CA LEU A 74 3.20 5.31 -13.07
C LEU A 74 3.19 6.66 -12.37
N THR A 75 4.06 7.58 -12.83
CA THR A 75 4.17 8.89 -12.21
C THR A 75 3.00 9.78 -12.62
N GLY A 76 2.59 10.66 -11.70
CA GLY A 76 1.52 11.61 -11.96
C GLY A 76 1.93 12.71 -12.92
N GLY A 77 0.99 13.65 -13.12
CA GLY A 77 1.18 14.71 -14.11
C GLY A 77 0.69 14.30 -15.49
N GLN A 78 0.01 13.18 -15.60
CA GLN A 78 -0.48 12.64 -16.85
C GLN A 78 -1.71 11.78 -16.59
N PHE A 79 -2.53 11.58 -17.60
CA PHE A 79 -3.72 10.71 -17.55
C PHE A 79 -4.67 11.03 -16.40
N GLY A 80 -4.76 12.31 -16.02
CA GLY A 80 -5.62 12.72 -14.93
C GLY A 80 -5.07 12.44 -13.53
N ILE A 81 -3.86 11.91 -13.44
CA ILE A 81 -3.20 11.68 -12.15
C ILE A 81 -2.47 12.95 -11.77
N GLU A 82 -2.76 13.45 -10.57
CA GLU A 82 -2.15 14.70 -10.10
C GLU A 82 -0.63 14.62 -10.07
N PRO A 83 0.07 15.72 -10.42
CA PRO A 83 1.52 15.79 -10.20
C PRO A 83 1.85 15.54 -8.72
N GLY A 84 2.92 14.79 -8.48
CA GLY A 84 3.32 14.43 -7.12
C GLY A 84 2.66 13.17 -6.60
N TYR A 85 1.74 12.59 -7.35
CA TYR A 85 1.15 11.30 -7.03
C TYR A 85 1.70 10.21 -7.95
N VAL A 86 1.60 8.97 -7.50
CA VAL A 86 2.00 7.80 -8.30
C VAL A 86 0.94 6.72 -8.17
N VAL A 87 0.84 5.92 -9.22
CA VAL A 87 0.07 4.67 -9.18
C VAL A 87 1.08 3.54 -9.15
N LEU A 88 0.98 2.69 -8.15
CA LEU A 88 1.90 1.59 -7.92
C LEU A 88 1.18 0.28 -8.27
N GLY A 89 1.69 -0.43 -9.25
CA GLY A 89 1.22 -1.78 -9.53
C GLY A 89 1.70 -2.72 -8.43
N LEU A 90 0.87 -3.65 -8.02
CA LEU A 90 1.15 -4.56 -6.91
C LEU A 90 1.29 -5.98 -7.41
N GLY A 91 2.31 -6.67 -6.92
CA GLY A 91 2.49 -8.09 -7.15
C GLY A 91 2.77 -8.78 -5.82
N ASP A 92 2.76 -10.10 -5.85
CA ASP A 92 3.05 -10.86 -4.66
C ASP A 92 4.56 -11.01 -4.47
N PRO A 93 5.06 -10.89 -3.24
CA PRO A 93 6.48 -11.12 -2.97
C PRO A 93 6.85 -12.58 -3.25
N GLN A 94 8.08 -12.77 -3.66
CA GLN A 94 8.58 -14.12 -3.90
C GLN A 94 9.45 -14.60 -2.78
#